data_479fcf460a12f6b7c15a786b6eb9f839
#
_entry.id   479fcf460a12f6b7c15a786b6eb9f839
#
_cell.length_a   1.000
_cell.length_b   1.000
_cell.length_c   1.000
_cell.angle_alpha   90.00
_cell.angle_beta   90.00
_cell.angle_gamma   90.00
#
_symmetry.space_group_name_H-M   'P 1'
#
loop_
_entity.id
_entity.type
_entity.pdbx_description
1 polymer ?
#
loop_
_entity_poly.entity_id
_entity_poly.type
_entity_poly.pdbx_seq_one_letter_code
_entity_poly.pdbx_strand_id
1 'polypeptide(L)'
;MYQAFHHILPLTPRAGATTLVDVVGPVCESGDWIGRDRELNVQAGDTLAVLSAGAYCMSMSSNYNTRGRAAEVLVDGTAVHLIRQRETAQDTFAGERLVK
;
A
#
# COMPACT_ATOMS: atom_id res chain seq x y z
N MET A 1 13.06 7.18 -1.82
CA MET A 1 12.08 6.81 -0.78
C MET A 1 12.72 6.82 0.60
N TYR A 2 11.99 7.23 1.61
CA TYR A 2 12.45 7.13 2.99
C TYR A 2 12.66 5.69 3.39
N GLN A 3 13.69 5.45 4.23
CA GLN A 3 13.95 4.13 4.78
C GLN A 3 13.22 3.96 6.12
N ALA A 4 11.93 4.27 6.15
CA ALA A 4 11.12 4.09 7.33
C ALA A 4 10.82 2.60 7.53
N PHE A 5 10.88 2.16 8.78
CA PHE A 5 10.53 0.78 9.12
C PHE A 5 9.05 0.69 9.47
N HIS A 6 8.35 -0.23 8.83
CA HIS A 6 6.96 -0.57 9.13
C HIS A 6 6.86 -2.05 9.42
N HIS A 7 6.15 -2.41 10.49
CA HIS A 7 5.82 -3.80 10.72
C HIS A 7 4.85 -4.29 9.65
N ILE A 8 5.13 -5.48 9.13
CA ILE A 8 4.30 -6.13 8.12
C ILE A 8 3.91 -7.50 8.65
N LEU A 9 2.62 -7.81 8.62
CA LEU A 9 2.12 -9.10 9.07
C LEU A 9 0.97 -9.58 8.19
N PRO A 10 0.82 -10.90 8.02
CA PRO A 10 -0.33 -11.44 7.30
C PRO A 10 -1.60 -11.26 8.13
N LEU A 11 -2.71 -10.93 7.47
CA LEU A 11 -4.01 -10.85 8.14
C LEU A 11 -4.47 -12.22 8.64
N THR A 12 -4.13 -13.27 7.91
CA THR A 12 -4.40 -14.65 8.31
C THR A 12 -3.06 -15.35 8.57
N PRO A 13 -2.65 -15.48 9.84
CA PRO A 13 -1.38 -16.13 10.15
C PRO A 13 -1.34 -17.59 9.68
N ARG A 14 -0.18 -18.02 9.17
CA ARG A 14 0.08 -19.40 8.77
C ARG A 14 1.07 -20.04 9.71
N ALA A 15 0.80 -21.28 10.10
CA ALA A 15 1.77 -22.08 10.83
C ALA A 15 2.86 -22.59 9.89
N GLY A 16 4.06 -22.74 10.42
CA GLY A 16 5.19 -23.28 9.66
C GLY A 16 6.36 -22.32 9.60
N ALA A 17 7.37 -22.69 8.80
CA ALA A 17 8.58 -21.89 8.68
C ALA A 17 8.34 -20.60 7.90
N THR A 18 9.07 -19.56 8.30
CA THR A 18 9.09 -18.30 7.56
C THR A 18 10.16 -18.34 6.48
N THR A 19 9.99 -17.47 5.48
CA THR A 19 10.96 -17.26 4.40
C THR A 19 11.35 -15.79 4.42
N LEU A 20 12.59 -15.51 4.09
CA LEU A 20 13.07 -14.13 3.97
C LEU A 20 12.57 -13.54 2.65
N VAL A 21 11.82 -12.46 2.72
CA VAL A 21 11.19 -11.83 1.56
C VAL A 21 11.34 -10.31 1.61
N ASP A 22 11.28 -9.70 0.42
CA ASP A 22 11.09 -8.25 0.28
C ASP A 22 9.63 -8.00 -0.11
N VAL A 23 9.04 -6.97 0.51
CA VAL A 23 7.70 -6.53 0.17
C VAL A 23 7.82 -5.30 -0.73
N VAL A 24 7.42 -5.45 -1.97
CA VAL A 24 7.63 -4.47 -3.03
C VAL A 24 6.32 -4.10 -3.70
N GLY A 25 6.27 -2.94 -4.36
CA GLY A 25 5.17 -2.54 -5.19
C GLY A 25 5.30 -3.03 -6.62
N PRO A 26 4.32 -2.75 -7.47
CA PRO A 26 4.28 -3.23 -8.86
C PRO A 26 5.01 -2.32 -9.85
N VAL A 27 5.56 -1.20 -9.40
CA VAL A 27 6.19 -0.22 -10.28
C VAL A 27 7.64 -0.59 -10.52
N CYS A 28 8.12 -0.41 -11.76
CA CYS A 28 9.50 -0.69 -12.14
C CYS A 28 10.44 0.45 -11.71
N GLU A 29 10.50 0.69 -10.40
CA GLU A 29 11.29 1.72 -9.78
C GLU A 29 11.98 1.12 -8.56
N SER A 30 13.28 1.31 -8.42
CA SER A 30 14.07 0.65 -7.37
C SER A 30 13.69 1.05 -5.96
N GLY A 31 13.04 2.19 -5.79
CA GLY A 31 12.52 2.66 -4.51
C GLY A 31 11.12 2.16 -4.17
N ASP A 32 10.47 1.37 -5.04
CA ASP A 32 9.11 0.89 -4.83
C ASP A 32 9.09 -0.35 -3.93
N TRP A 33 9.47 -0.14 -2.69
CA TRP A 33 9.47 -1.20 -1.68
C TRP A 33 8.93 -0.67 -0.34
N ILE A 34 8.32 -1.56 0.44
CA ILE A 34 7.76 -1.25 1.76
C ILE A 34 8.60 -1.88 2.87
N GLY A 35 9.12 -3.05 2.65
CA GLY A 35 9.98 -3.72 3.59
C GLY A 35 10.94 -4.67 2.92
N ARG A 36 12.14 -4.78 3.47
CA ARG A 36 13.17 -5.68 2.97
C ARG A 36 13.61 -6.64 4.07
N ASP A 37 14.02 -7.83 3.65
CA ASP A 37 14.56 -8.84 4.55
C ASP A 37 13.60 -9.17 5.70
N ARG A 38 12.32 -9.37 5.35
CA ARG A 38 11.28 -9.71 6.32
C ARG A 38 11.06 -11.22 6.36
N GLU A 39 10.98 -11.76 7.56
CA GLU A 39 10.66 -13.17 7.74
C GLU A 39 9.15 -13.33 7.81
N LEU A 40 8.56 -13.88 6.74
CA LEU A 40 7.12 -14.04 6.61
C LEU A 40 6.79 -15.43 6.07
N ASN A 41 5.66 -15.96 6.50
CA ASN A 41 5.07 -17.17 5.93
C ASN A 41 3.84 -16.76 5.11
N VAL A 42 4.05 -16.49 3.82
CA VAL A 42 3.02 -15.96 2.93
C VAL A 42 3.01 -16.71 1.61
N GLN A 43 1.85 -16.68 0.96
CA GLN A 43 1.64 -17.26 -0.36
C GLN A 43 0.94 -16.22 -1.25
N ALA A 44 1.02 -16.40 -2.56
CA ALA A 44 0.30 -15.57 -3.51
C ALA A 44 -1.19 -15.54 -3.17
N GLY A 45 -1.78 -14.37 -3.20
CA GLY A 45 -3.17 -14.14 -2.83
C GLY A 45 -3.39 -13.77 -1.37
N ASP A 46 -2.38 -13.88 -0.52
CA ASP A 46 -2.49 -13.47 0.87
C ASP A 46 -2.59 -11.95 0.98
N THR A 47 -3.30 -11.50 2.02
CA THR A 47 -3.38 -10.07 2.34
C THR A 47 -2.46 -9.77 3.50
N LEU A 48 -1.68 -8.71 3.37
CA LEU A 48 -0.75 -8.25 4.39
C LEU A 48 -1.23 -6.94 4.99
N ALA A 49 -0.92 -6.72 6.26
CA ALA A 49 -1.12 -5.44 6.92
C ALA A 49 0.23 -4.78 7.16
N VAL A 50 0.34 -3.53 6.74
CA VAL A 50 1.50 -2.67 7.01
C VAL A 50 1.08 -1.71 8.11
N LEU A 51 1.70 -1.82 9.28
CA LEU A 51 1.30 -1.04 10.45
C LEU A 51 1.90 0.36 10.43
N SER A 52 1.16 1.31 11.01
CA SER A 52 1.60 2.70 11.15
C SER A 52 1.95 3.36 9.82
N ALA A 53 1.16 3.07 8.79
CA ALA A 53 1.49 3.40 7.40
C ALA A 53 0.92 4.75 6.93
N GLY A 54 0.32 5.55 7.81
CA GLY A 54 -0.15 6.89 7.46
C GLY A 54 1.01 7.80 7.08
N ALA A 55 2.01 7.88 7.95
CA ALA A 55 3.25 8.58 7.66
C ALA A 55 4.18 7.68 6.85
N TYR A 56 4.88 8.25 5.89
CA TYR A 56 5.88 7.59 5.04
C TYR A 56 5.35 6.49 4.12
N CYS A 57 4.05 6.19 4.15
CA CYS A 57 3.38 5.34 3.17
C CYS A 57 2.27 6.12 2.49
N MET A 58 1.12 6.29 3.13
CA MET A 58 0.01 7.02 2.50
C MET A 58 0.36 8.47 2.19
N SER A 59 1.04 9.17 3.10
CA SER A 59 1.44 10.57 2.88
C SER A 59 2.44 10.74 1.74
N MET A 60 3.21 9.70 1.40
CA MET A 60 4.17 9.70 0.31
C MET A 60 3.66 8.96 -0.92
N SER A 61 2.42 8.49 -0.90
CA SER A 61 1.83 7.84 -2.07
C SER A 61 1.67 8.84 -3.22
N SER A 62 1.73 8.33 -4.43
CA SER A 62 1.66 9.17 -5.64
C SER A 62 0.84 8.48 -6.72
N ASN A 63 0.56 9.24 -7.77
CA ASN A 63 -0.11 8.70 -8.94
C ASN A 63 0.87 8.23 -10.02
N TYR A 64 2.09 7.88 -9.65
CA TYR A 64 3.11 7.42 -10.58
C TYR A 64 2.56 6.26 -11.44
N ASN A 65 2.83 6.30 -12.72
CA ASN A 65 2.26 5.38 -13.72
C ASN A 65 0.73 5.42 -13.80
N THR A 66 0.12 6.56 -13.49
CA THR A 66 -1.34 6.78 -13.56
C THR A 66 -2.11 5.81 -12.64
N ARG A 67 -1.51 5.45 -11.53
CA ARG A 67 -2.16 4.60 -10.52
C ARG A 67 -2.92 5.45 -9.52
N GLY A 68 -4.15 5.06 -9.22
CA GLY A 68 -4.94 5.74 -8.20
C GLY A 68 -4.43 5.45 -6.79
N ARG A 69 -4.59 6.42 -5.90
CA ARG A 69 -4.32 6.20 -4.48
C ARG A 69 -5.40 5.35 -3.84
N ALA A 70 -5.00 4.63 -2.79
CA ALA A 70 -5.92 3.77 -2.04
C ALA A 70 -6.99 4.59 -1.32
N ALA A 71 -8.12 3.94 -1.04
CA ALA A 71 -9.13 4.50 -0.15
C ALA A 71 -8.58 4.60 1.28
N GLU A 72 -9.14 5.52 2.06
CA GLU A 72 -8.86 5.61 3.49
C GLU A 72 -10.15 5.44 4.27
N VAL A 73 -10.09 4.66 5.34
CA VAL A 73 -11.21 4.41 6.23
C VAL A 73 -10.81 4.69 7.66
N LEU A 74 -11.76 5.25 8.41
CA LEU A 74 -11.63 5.43 9.85
C LEU A 74 -12.45 4.33 10.53
N VAL A 75 -11.82 3.58 11.40
CA VAL A 75 -12.48 2.55 12.21
C VAL A 75 -12.58 3.06 13.65
N ASP A 76 -13.79 3.13 14.16
CA ASP A 76 -14.09 3.58 15.53
C ASP A 76 -14.96 2.50 16.18
N GLY A 77 -14.33 1.63 16.97
CA GLY A 77 -15.01 0.46 17.52
C GLY A 77 -15.53 -0.45 16.41
N THR A 78 -16.84 -0.57 16.29
CA THR A 78 -17.50 -1.34 15.22
C THR A 78 -17.93 -0.48 14.04
N ALA A 79 -17.79 0.85 14.14
CA ALA A 79 -18.16 1.77 13.08
C ALA A 79 -17.02 1.94 12.08
N VAL A 80 -17.33 1.94 10.80
CA VAL A 80 -16.37 2.10 9.70
C VAL A 80 -16.82 3.28 8.85
N HIS A 81 -15.93 4.25 8.67
CA HIS A 81 -16.23 5.46 7.91
C HIS A 81 -15.26 5.60 6.75
N LEU A 82 -15.78 5.78 5.55
CA LEU A 82 -14.96 6.11 4.39
C LEU A 82 -14.61 7.60 4.46
N ILE A 83 -13.34 7.91 4.67
CA ILE A 83 -12.88 9.30 4.80
C ILE A 83 -12.14 9.79 3.55
N ARG A 84 -11.67 8.88 2.70
CA ARG A 84 -11.12 9.21 1.38
C ARG A 84 -11.53 8.14 0.40
N GLN A 85 -12.19 8.55 -0.66
CA GLN A 85 -12.60 7.64 -1.72
C GLN A 85 -11.38 7.13 -2.49
N ARG A 86 -11.42 5.86 -2.90
CA ARG A 86 -10.38 5.28 -3.77
C ARG A 86 -10.33 6.05 -5.09
N GLU A 87 -9.13 6.44 -5.48
CA GLU A 87 -8.96 7.10 -6.78
C GLU A 87 -9.06 6.09 -7.92
N THR A 88 -9.66 6.52 -9.02
CA THR A 88 -9.67 5.78 -10.28
C THR A 88 -8.57 6.33 -11.19
N ALA A 89 -8.24 5.60 -12.26
CA ALA A 89 -7.30 6.11 -13.26
C ALA A 89 -7.80 7.44 -13.87
N GLN A 90 -9.11 7.59 -14.04
CA GLN A 90 -9.70 8.82 -14.58
C GLN A 90 -9.50 10.02 -13.67
N ASP A 91 -9.50 9.81 -12.35
CA ASP A 91 -9.28 10.90 -11.40
C ASP A 91 -7.90 11.53 -11.57
N THR A 92 -6.91 10.79 -12.03
CA THR A 92 -5.53 11.27 -12.17
C THR A 92 -5.38 12.30 -13.28
N PHE A 93 -6.31 12.36 -14.23
CA PHE A 93 -6.29 13.35 -15.32
C PHE A 93 -7.58 14.17 -15.42
N ALA A 94 -8.38 14.20 -14.37
CA ALA A 94 -9.67 14.89 -14.36
C ALA A 94 -9.55 16.39 -14.65
N GLY A 95 -8.39 16.99 -14.31
CA GLY A 95 -8.14 18.40 -14.57
C GLY A 95 -7.59 18.72 -15.97
N GLU A 96 -7.34 17.70 -16.78
CA GLU A 96 -6.75 17.91 -18.10
C GLU A 96 -7.84 18.22 -19.13
N ARG A 97 -7.46 18.99 -20.16
CA ARG A 97 -8.35 19.37 -21.25
C ARG A 97 -7.65 19.21 -22.58
N LEU A 98 -8.42 18.83 -23.59
CA LEU A 98 -7.91 18.80 -24.95
C LEU A 98 -7.71 20.22 -25.47
N VAL A 99 -6.62 20.43 -26.14
CA VAL A 99 -6.32 21.69 -26.83
C VAL A 99 -6.91 21.62 -28.23
N LYS A 100 -7.68 22.63 -28.59
CA LYS A 100 -8.30 22.70 -29.91
C LYS A 100 -7.60 23.74 -30.77
#